data_fbf2e94a1b6cb4d8285f5a9932036012
#
_entry.id   fbf2e94a1b6cb4d8285f5a9932036012
#
_cell.length_a   1.000
_cell.length_b   1.000
_cell.length_c   1.000
_cell.angle_alpha   90.00
_cell.angle_beta   90.00
_cell.angle_gamma   90.00
#
_symmetry.space_group_name_H-M   'P 1'
#
loop_
_entity.id
_entity.type
_entity.pdbx_description
1 polymer ?
#
loop_
_entity_poly.entity_id
_entity_poly.type
_entity_poly.pdbx_seq_one_letter_code
_entity_poly.pdbx_strand_id
1 'polypeptide(L)'
;MNKAIKTVGFMFIMILLSKVLGQVREMFIASTFGAGGIADAYYAASSLPLNLFDIVFASAISSAFIPVYNTYIEKEGIEEGDRFASGFINTIFLGSVIISAILMIFSDLFIYIMAPGLHGDVHNLAVKLTIIMTPIIVFASLTFCFSGLLQSKGEFNVPAVISIISNSAVIIYIIFFNKYFGIYGLAFALLIGWGLQFLVQIPSAHKNGFRYKRVFYHKGLKDVVKLALPVLVGTWIQPISNMINNAYASSLDKGISSLNYASKLYLIVSAVFTVSVTNYVFPLLSKQSALEDKDGYKKTLCASFKIIVAVLVPICALMLALHTPIIEIVYKRGEFGDEAVRLTAGAFYWYSFGIIFYGVLDLLNKAFYAQKNSIIPAITAVCAIALNFVLSYFLKSLMGIYGLALSAALVYAFMAITLFIALNKKVRFFSLKDGVFFIKAIIYGIVSLIVTKGVFTLLSPIDTSVLLKIVRTGISCVAGVGVYGIFIILFERKLIKELKKN
;
A
#
# COMPACT_ATOMS: atom_id res chain seq x y z
N MET A 1 5.98 29.16 -11.87
CA MET A 1 5.37 27.96 -12.43
C MET A 1 6.39 26.85 -12.70
N ASN A 2 7.54 27.11 -13.33
CA ASN A 2 8.51 26.05 -13.69
C ASN A 2 9.14 25.26 -12.52
N LYS A 3 9.40 25.87 -11.36
CA LYS A 3 10.06 25.19 -10.21
C LYS A 3 9.11 24.18 -9.55
N ALA A 4 7.86 24.56 -9.32
CA ALA A 4 6.87 23.67 -8.70
C ALA A 4 6.55 22.46 -9.61
N ILE A 5 6.39 22.67 -10.92
CA ILE A 5 6.16 21.58 -11.88
C ILE A 5 7.36 20.62 -11.92
N LYS A 6 8.59 21.14 -11.90
CA LYS A 6 9.81 20.31 -11.84
C LYS A 6 9.87 19.48 -10.57
N THR A 7 9.55 20.08 -9.41
CA THR A 7 9.53 19.37 -8.12
C THR A 7 8.48 18.26 -8.10
N VAL A 8 7.25 18.56 -8.55
CA VAL A 8 6.17 17.55 -8.62
C VAL A 8 6.53 16.42 -9.58
N GLY A 9 7.09 16.75 -10.76
CA GLY A 9 7.56 15.75 -11.73
C GLY A 9 8.68 14.86 -11.16
N PHE A 10 9.65 15.46 -10.49
CA PHE A 10 10.72 14.73 -9.81
C PHE A 10 10.17 13.78 -8.73
N MET A 11 9.28 14.28 -7.85
CA MET A 11 8.65 13.47 -6.83
C MET A 11 7.90 12.27 -7.43
N PHE A 12 7.13 12.48 -8.50
CA PHE A 12 6.40 11.41 -9.18
C PHE A 12 7.34 10.31 -9.69
N ILE A 13 8.43 10.71 -10.38
CA ILE A 13 9.43 9.76 -10.90
C ILE A 13 10.10 9.01 -9.75
N MET A 14 10.49 9.68 -8.67
CA MET A 14 11.16 9.05 -7.52
C MET A 14 10.24 8.09 -6.77
N ILE A 15 8.97 8.44 -6.60
CA ILE A 15 7.97 7.54 -6.00
C ILE A 15 7.77 6.29 -6.87
N LEU A 16 7.65 6.47 -8.19
CA LEU A 16 7.53 5.34 -9.12
C LEU A 16 8.78 4.43 -9.08
N LEU A 17 9.97 5.03 -9.12
CA LEU A 17 11.23 4.32 -9.02
C LEU A 17 11.35 3.55 -7.69
N SER A 18 10.92 4.17 -6.58
CA SER A 18 10.87 3.51 -5.26
C SER A 18 9.97 2.28 -5.27
N LYS A 19 8.80 2.35 -5.93
CA LYS A 19 7.88 1.21 -6.07
C LYS A 19 8.49 0.08 -6.90
N VAL A 20 9.14 0.42 -8.01
CA VAL A 20 9.84 -0.55 -8.86
C VAL A 20 10.98 -1.21 -8.08
N LEU A 21 11.84 -0.43 -7.40
CA LEU A 21 12.92 -0.98 -6.57
C LEU A 21 12.39 -1.83 -5.41
N GLY A 22 11.26 -1.45 -4.81
CA GLY A 22 10.59 -2.27 -3.81
C GLY A 22 10.18 -3.64 -4.37
N GLN A 23 9.65 -3.68 -5.59
CA GLN A 23 9.32 -4.94 -6.27
C GLN A 23 10.57 -5.75 -6.62
N VAL A 24 11.62 -5.11 -7.11
CA VAL A 24 12.92 -5.75 -7.38
C VAL A 24 13.49 -6.37 -6.09
N ARG A 25 13.42 -5.67 -4.97
CA ARG A 25 13.79 -6.23 -3.65
C ARG A 25 13.00 -7.50 -3.33
N GLU A 26 11.69 -7.50 -3.50
CA GLU A 26 10.86 -8.69 -3.26
C GLU A 26 11.24 -9.86 -4.20
N MET A 27 11.59 -9.55 -5.45
CA MET A 27 12.09 -10.57 -6.39
C MET A 27 13.39 -11.20 -5.91
N PHE A 28 14.32 -10.40 -5.37
CA PHE A 28 15.57 -10.91 -4.80
C PHE A 28 15.31 -11.74 -3.52
N ILE A 29 14.42 -11.29 -2.63
CA ILE A 29 14.04 -12.06 -1.44
C ILE A 29 13.42 -13.40 -1.85
N ALA A 30 12.48 -13.38 -2.79
CA ALA A 30 11.82 -14.58 -3.29
C ALA A 30 12.82 -15.56 -3.94
N SER A 31 13.74 -15.07 -4.76
CA SER A 31 14.75 -15.91 -5.43
C SER A 31 15.75 -16.53 -4.47
N THR A 32 16.02 -15.88 -3.34
CA THR A 32 17.05 -16.30 -2.39
C THR A 32 16.49 -17.19 -1.28
N PHE A 33 15.28 -16.92 -0.80
CA PHE A 33 14.68 -17.60 0.36
C PHE A 33 13.40 -18.37 0.00
N GLY A 34 12.92 -18.26 -1.24
CA GLY A 34 11.73 -18.96 -1.72
C GLY A 34 10.44 -18.50 -1.04
N ALA A 35 9.46 -19.42 -1.02
CA ALA A 35 8.30 -19.38 -0.15
C ALA A 35 8.35 -20.62 0.76
N GLY A 36 8.31 -20.41 2.08
CA GLY A 36 8.40 -21.48 3.07
C GLY A 36 8.76 -20.96 4.44
N GLY A 37 9.09 -21.85 5.38
CA GLY A 37 9.28 -21.53 6.80
C GLY A 37 10.22 -20.38 7.08
N ILE A 38 11.36 -20.27 6.34
CA ILE A 38 12.32 -19.16 6.50
C ILE A 38 11.68 -17.83 6.06
N ALA A 39 11.05 -17.81 4.89
CA ALA A 39 10.37 -16.63 4.38
C ALA A 39 9.13 -16.28 5.22
N ASP A 40 8.38 -17.27 5.69
CA ASP A 40 7.23 -17.08 6.57
C ASP A 40 7.65 -16.45 7.90
N ALA A 41 8.74 -16.94 8.52
CA ALA A 41 9.32 -16.35 9.72
C ALA A 41 9.77 -14.89 9.50
N TYR A 42 10.42 -14.61 8.35
CA TYR A 42 10.84 -13.26 8.01
C TYR A 42 9.66 -12.30 7.82
N TYR A 43 8.62 -12.71 7.08
CA TYR A 43 7.45 -11.85 6.87
C TYR A 43 6.60 -11.69 8.12
N ALA A 44 6.46 -12.73 8.97
CA ALA A 44 5.82 -12.60 10.27
C ALA A 44 6.58 -11.59 11.15
N ALA A 45 7.89 -11.74 11.25
CA ALA A 45 8.76 -10.88 12.05
C ALA A 45 8.79 -9.42 11.55
N SER A 46 8.92 -9.20 10.24
CA SER A 46 9.00 -7.85 9.67
C SER A 46 7.66 -7.11 9.68
N SER A 47 6.55 -7.82 9.58
CA SER A 47 5.22 -7.21 9.58
C SER A 47 4.84 -6.63 10.93
N LEU A 48 5.30 -7.23 12.02
CA LEU A 48 4.95 -6.80 13.36
C LEU A 48 5.39 -5.36 13.67
N PRO A 49 6.68 -4.98 13.59
CA PRO A 49 7.11 -3.62 13.87
C PRO A 49 6.53 -2.60 12.88
N LEU A 50 6.35 -2.95 11.61
CA LEU A 50 5.81 -2.05 10.60
C LEU A 50 4.31 -1.80 10.82
N ASN A 51 3.50 -2.84 11.07
CA ASN A 51 2.08 -2.67 11.34
C ASN A 51 1.85 -1.88 12.64
N LEU A 52 2.63 -2.13 13.69
CA LEU A 52 2.52 -1.37 14.93
C LEU A 52 2.96 0.09 14.77
N PHE A 53 4.01 0.35 13.98
CA PHE A 53 4.36 1.72 13.61
C PHE A 53 3.19 2.43 12.91
N ASP A 54 2.56 1.79 11.93
CA ASP A 54 1.43 2.36 11.19
C ASP A 54 0.22 2.64 12.11
N ILE A 55 -0.06 1.74 13.06
CA ILE A 55 -1.14 1.90 14.04
C ILE A 55 -0.89 3.09 14.97
N VAL A 56 0.35 3.28 15.44
CA VAL A 56 0.65 4.20 16.54
C VAL A 56 1.12 5.56 16.04
N PHE A 57 1.98 5.61 15.02
CA PHE A 57 2.72 6.82 14.67
C PHE A 57 2.42 7.42 13.30
N ALA A 58 2.18 6.60 12.27
CA ALA A 58 2.19 7.08 10.89
C ALA A 58 1.17 8.20 10.63
N SER A 59 -0.04 8.08 11.15
CA SER A 59 -1.09 9.10 10.95
C SER A 59 -0.90 10.34 11.83
N ALA A 60 -0.37 10.17 13.06
CA ALA A 60 -0.08 11.29 13.95
C ALA A 60 0.96 12.22 13.32
N ILE A 61 2.01 11.65 12.72
CA ILE A 61 3.07 12.41 12.08
C ILE A 61 2.56 13.09 10.81
N SER A 62 1.92 12.37 9.93
CA SER A 62 1.54 12.90 8.62
C SER A 62 0.39 13.90 8.66
N SER A 63 -0.59 13.73 9.56
CA SER A 63 -1.82 14.53 9.59
C SER A 63 -1.81 15.67 10.59
N ALA A 64 -1.08 15.54 11.69
CA ALA A 64 -1.15 16.50 12.79
C ALA A 64 0.14 17.32 12.97
N PHE A 65 1.32 16.74 12.74
CA PHE A 65 2.58 17.45 12.94
C PHE A 65 2.71 18.70 12.06
N ILE A 66 2.49 18.56 10.74
CA ILE A 66 2.71 19.66 9.78
C ILE A 66 1.83 20.88 10.09
N PRO A 67 0.50 20.75 10.27
CA PRO A 67 -0.35 21.90 10.61
C PRO A 67 0.03 22.57 11.93
N VAL A 68 0.36 21.79 12.96
CA VAL A 68 0.72 22.33 14.26
C VAL A 68 2.07 23.04 14.20
N TYR A 69 3.08 22.45 13.54
CA TYR A 69 4.39 23.06 13.33
C TYR A 69 4.28 24.39 12.60
N ASN A 70 3.54 24.46 11.50
CA ASN A 70 3.34 25.70 10.74
C ASN A 70 2.62 26.76 11.59
N THR A 71 1.63 26.35 12.40
CA THR A 71 0.93 27.28 13.31
C THR A 71 1.88 27.93 14.31
N TYR A 72 2.82 27.16 14.89
CA TYR A 72 3.81 27.70 15.82
C TYR A 72 4.81 28.63 15.12
N ILE A 73 5.27 28.29 13.91
CA ILE A 73 6.13 29.18 13.13
C ILE A 73 5.44 30.51 12.84
N GLU A 74 4.18 30.47 12.39
CA GLU A 74 3.44 31.67 11.99
C GLU A 74 3.08 32.57 13.19
N LYS A 75 2.74 32.00 14.33
CA LYS A 75 2.29 32.75 15.50
C LYS A 75 3.39 33.14 16.47
N GLU A 76 4.37 32.26 16.68
CA GLU A 76 5.37 32.41 17.76
C GLU A 76 6.82 32.43 17.21
N GLY A 77 6.97 32.30 15.87
CA GLY A 77 8.27 32.41 15.19
C GLY A 77 8.98 31.06 15.01
N ILE A 78 10.06 31.10 14.22
CA ILE A 78 10.82 29.90 13.80
C ILE A 78 11.43 29.19 15.02
N GLU A 79 11.88 29.92 16.02
CA GLU A 79 12.53 29.32 17.20
C GLU A 79 11.55 28.48 18.02
N GLU A 80 10.33 28.94 18.23
CA GLU A 80 9.31 28.20 18.96
C GLU A 80 8.79 27.02 18.11
N GLY A 81 8.71 27.19 16.78
CA GLY A 81 8.47 26.07 15.86
C GLY A 81 9.53 24.97 16.00
N ASP A 82 10.82 25.33 16.03
CA ASP A 82 11.91 24.38 16.21
C ASP A 82 11.90 23.74 17.62
N ARG A 83 11.46 24.45 18.66
CA ARG A 83 11.25 23.91 20.02
C ARG A 83 10.11 22.88 20.02
N PHE A 84 8.98 23.20 19.38
CA PHE A 84 7.87 22.27 19.22
C PHE A 84 8.32 21.02 18.46
N ALA A 85 8.97 21.17 17.29
CA ALA A 85 9.45 20.04 16.48
C ALA A 85 10.43 19.15 17.26
N SER A 86 11.36 19.75 18.02
CA SER A 86 12.30 19.00 18.84
C SER A 86 11.60 18.24 19.97
N GLY A 87 10.63 18.86 20.66
CA GLY A 87 9.83 18.22 21.69
C GLY A 87 8.99 17.06 21.13
N PHE A 88 8.41 17.25 19.93
CA PHE A 88 7.68 16.19 19.23
C PHE A 88 8.58 15.03 18.84
N ILE A 89 9.73 15.29 18.20
CA ILE A 89 10.71 14.26 17.81
C ILE A 89 11.18 13.47 19.05
N ASN A 90 11.50 14.14 20.16
CA ASN A 90 11.94 13.48 21.38
C ASN A 90 10.84 12.62 22.02
N THR A 91 9.60 13.09 22.00
CA THR A 91 8.44 12.33 22.50
C THR A 91 8.20 11.07 21.66
N ILE A 92 8.21 11.21 20.33
CA ILE A 92 8.05 10.07 19.39
C ILE A 92 9.23 9.09 19.53
N PHE A 93 10.47 9.61 19.63
CA PHE A 93 11.65 8.78 19.85
C PHE A 93 11.52 7.95 21.14
N LEU A 94 11.21 8.60 22.27
CA LEU A 94 11.05 7.90 23.55
C LEU A 94 9.92 6.88 23.50
N GLY A 95 8.76 7.25 22.95
CA GLY A 95 7.63 6.35 22.78
C GLY A 95 7.97 5.14 21.89
N SER A 96 8.68 5.36 20.78
CA SER A 96 9.11 4.28 19.89
C SER A 96 10.16 3.37 20.51
N VAL A 97 11.07 3.90 21.33
CA VAL A 97 12.04 3.09 22.10
C VAL A 97 11.32 2.23 23.14
N ILE A 98 10.35 2.79 23.87
CA ILE A 98 9.56 2.04 24.85
C ILE A 98 8.78 0.91 24.16
N ILE A 99 8.08 1.20 23.06
CA ILE A 99 7.34 0.19 22.29
C ILE A 99 8.29 -0.88 21.77
N SER A 100 9.45 -0.48 21.24
CA SER A 100 10.47 -1.44 20.79
C SER A 100 10.96 -2.33 21.91
N ALA A 101 11.24 -1.78 23.08
CA ALA A 101 11.68 -2.55 24.26
C ALA A 101 10.60 -3.57 24.69
N ILE A 102 9.34 -3.16 24.75
CA ILE A 102 8.21 -4.05 25.05
C ILE A 102 8.13 -5.19 24.04
N LEU A 103 8.20 -4.87 22.74
CA LEU A 103 8.17 -5.88 21.67
C LEU A 103 9.35 -6.84 21.72
N MET A 104 10.54 -6.36 22.06
CA MET A 104 11.72 -7.22 22.19
C MET A 104 11.57 -8.19 23.39
N ILE A 105 11.09 -7.69 24.54
CA ILE A 105 10.88 -8.49 25.75
C ILE A 105 9.79 -9.55 25.53
N PHE A 106 8.69 -9.16 24.90
CA PHE A 106 7.53 -10.03 24.67
C PHE A 106 7.45 -10.57 23.24
N SER A 107 8.58 -10.64 22.50
CA SER A 107 8.62 -11.05 21.10
C SER A 107 8.01 -12.43 20.85
N ASP A 108 8.23 -13.39 21.78
CA ASP A 108 7.64 -14.71 21.72
C ASP A 108 6.10 -14.66 21.78
N LEU A 109 5.55 -13.93 22.75
CA LEU A 109 4.11 -13.75 22.89
C LEU A 109 3.51 -13.06 21.66
N PHE A 110 4.17 -12.03 21.13
CA PHE A 110 3.68 -11.31 19.96
C PHE A 110 3.68 -12.18 18.70
N ILE A 111 4.74 -12.98 18.48
CA ILE A 111 4.77 -13.94 17.36
C ILE A 111 3.71 -15.03 17.55
N TYR A 112 3.51 -15.53 18.78
CA TYR A 112 2.44 -16.48 19.08
C TYR A 112 1.05 -15.93 18.73
N ILE A 113 0.80 -14.64 18.98
CA ILE A 113 -0.49 -13.98 18.63
C ILE A 113 -0.58 -13.70 17.13
N MET A 114 0.49 -13.20 16.50
CA MET A 114 0.48 -12.73 15.10
C MET A 114 0.64 -13.85 14.07
N ALA A 115 1.21 -14.97 14.46
CA ALA A 115 1.44 -16.12 13.60
C ALA A 115 1.35 -17.43 14.43
N PRO A 116 0.17 -17.74 15.01
CA PRO A 116 -0.02 -18.85 15.93
C PRO A 116 0.24 -20.24 15.33
N GLY A 117 0.27 -20.32 14.00
CA GLY A 117 0.56 -21.58 13.30
C GLY A 117 2.03 -21.83 13.04
N LEU A 118 2.92 -20.90 13.37
CA LEU A 118 4.36 -21.16 13.33
C LEU A 118 4.78 -21.95 14.56
N HIS A 119 5.47 -23.08 14.37
CA HIS A 119 5.90 -23.96 15.46
C HIS A 119 7.38 -24.32 15.33
N GLY A 120 7.98 -24.77 16.44
CA GLY A 120 9.35 -25.28 16.48
C GLY A 120 10.40 -24.26 16.01
N ASP A 121 11.29 -24.70 15.13
CA ASP A 121 12.40 -23.87 14.64
C ASP A 121 11.96 -22.63 13.86
N VAL A 122 10.83 -22.70 13.14
CA VAL A 122 10.30 -21.56 12.37
C VAL A 122 9.77 -20.49 13.31
N HIS A 123 9.09 -20.87 14.39
CA HIS A 123 8.66 -19.93 15.43
C HIS A 123 9.86 -19.27 16.11
N ASN A 124 10.84 -20.07 16.54
CA ASN A 124 12.05 -19.57 17.17
C ASN A 124 12.84 -18.62 16.24
N LEU A 125 12.88 -18.91 14.96
CA LEU A 125 13.48 -18.04 13.95
C LEU A 125 12.70 -16.71 13.86
N ALA A 126 11.37 -16.76 13.79
CA ALA A 126 10.53 -15.56 13.73
C ALA A 126 10.74 -14.67 14.97
N VAL A 127 10.83 -15.25 16.17
CA VAL A 127 11.12 -14.53 17.42
C VAL A 127 12.48 -13.82 17.35
N LYS A 128 13.56 -14.53 16.95
CA LYS A 128 14.89 -13.93 16.81
C LYS A 128 14.92 -12.82 15.77
N LEU A 129 14.28 -13.01 14.62
CA LEU A 129 14.18 -11.99 13.60
C LEU A 129 13.37 -10.78 14.07
N THR A 130 12.31 -10.99 14.85
CA THR A 130 11.53 -9.91 15.46
C THR A 130 12.39 -9.06 16.37
N ILE A 131 13.21 -9.66 17.24
CA ILE A 131 14.12 -8.91 18.11
C ILE A 131 15.07 -8.02 17.29
N ILE A 132 15.66 -8.54 16.21
CA ILE A 132 16.56 -7.79 15.34
C ILE A 132 15.82 -6.64 14.62
N MET A 133 14.59 -6.88 14.16
CA MET A 133 13.85 -5.92 13.35
C MET A 133 13.06 -4.90 14.17
N THR A 134 12.76 -5.16 15.42
CA THR A 134 11.94 -4.26 16.26
C THR A 134 12.48 -2.82 16.33
N PRO A 135 13.82 -2.55 16.39
CA PRO A 135 14.33 -1.18 16.36
C PRO A 135 13.99 -0.40 15.07
N ILE A 136 13.45 -1.05 14.04
CA ILE A 136 12.90 -0.38 12.85
C ILE A 136 11.84 0.65 13.25
N ILE A 137 11.04 0.38 14.29
CA ILE A 137 10.02 1.33 14.78
C ILE A 137 10.64 2.68 15.11
N VAL A 138 11.81 2.68 15.75
CA VAL A 138 12.50 3.92 16.14
C VAL A 138 12.95 4.68 14.90
N PHE A 139 13.63 4.00 13.97
CA PHE A 139 14.11 4.63 12.75
C PHE A 139 12.98 5.06 11.82
N ALA A 140 11.91 4.26 11.69
CA ALA A 140 10.73 4.62 10.93
C ALA A 140 10.08 5.89 11.50
N SER A 141 9.85 5.94 12.82
CA SER A 141 9.26 7.08 13.50
C SER A 141 10.06 8.36 13.27
N LEU A 142 11.38 8.30 13.41
CA LEU A 142 12.27 9.42 13.16
C LEU A 142 12.28 9.82 11.68
N THR A 143 12.31 8.85 10.77
CA THR A 143 12.25 9.09 9.32
C THR A 143 11.00 9.89 8.95
N PHE A 144 9.83 9.50 9.45
CA PHE A 144 8.58 10.21 9.17
C PHE A 144 8.50 11.59 9.83
N CYS A 145 9.04 11.75 11.06
CA CYS A 145 9.14 13.06 11.71
C CYS A 145 9.98 14.03 10.87
N PHE A 146 11.16 13.59 10.41
CA PHE A 146 12.03 14.42 9.59
C PHE A 146 11.44 14.66 8.19
N SER A 147 10.75 13.70 7.61
CA SER A 147 10.01 13.91 6.36
C SER A 147 8.92 14.98 6.51
N GLY A 148 8.13 14.94 7.59
CA GLY A 148 7.15 15.99 7.89
C GLY A 148 7.77 17.36 8.11
N LEU A 149 8.89 17.42 8.83
CA LEU A 149 9.66 18.64 9.06
C LEU A 149 10.19 19.24 7.75
N LEU A 150 10.79 18.43 6.89
CA LEU A 150 11.30 18.85 5.58
C LEU A 150 10.19 19.36 4.66
N GLN A 151 9.07 18.62 4.61
CA GLN A 151 7.90 19.03 3.82
C GLN A 151 7.32 20.36 4.32
N SER A 152 7.26 20.60 5.63
CA SER A 152 6.83 21.88 6.21
C SER A 152 7.75 23.04 5.81
N LYS A 153 9.03 22.76 5.58
CA LYS A 153 10.01 23.73 5.10
C LYS A 153 10.10 23.83 3.57
N GLY A 154 9.20 23.15 2.83
CA GLY A 154 9.13 23.16 1.36
C GLY A 154 10.15 22.24 0.67
N GLU A 155 10.86 21.39 1.43
CA GLU A 155 11.78 20.40 0.88
C GLU A 155 11.07 19.04 0.71
N PHE A 156 10.78 18.68 -0.53
CA PHE A 156 10.05 17.47 -0.89
C PHE A 156 10.93 16.42 -1.57
N ASN A 157 12.11 16.81 -2.09
CA ASN A 157 12.94 15.91 -2.89
C ASN A 157 13.58 14.82 -2.03
N VAL A 158 14.12 15.19 -0.86
CA VAL A 158 14.76 14.24 0.06
C VAL A 158 13.75 13.21 0.57
N PRO A 159 12.57 13.58 1.10
CA PRO A 159 11.52 12.61 1.43
C PRO A 159 11.09 11.70 0.29
N ALA A 160 11.16 12.16 -0.96
CA ALA A 160 10.77 11.34 -2.12
C ALA A 160 11.76 10.21 -2.44
N VAL A 161 13.03 10.34 -2.08
CA VAL A 161 14.08 9.36 -2.41
C VAL A 161 14.41 8.38 -1.29
N ILE A 162 13.95 8.60 -0.06
CA ILE A 162 14.35 7.78 1.11
C ILE A 162 14.08 6.29 0.93
N SER A 163 12.94 5.91 0.34
CA SER A 163 12.60 4.50 0.10
C SER A 163 13.52 3.82 -0.91
N ILE A 164 14.16 4.57 -1.80
CA ILE A 164 15.17 4.03 -2.72
C ILE A 164 16.36 3.53 -1.91
N ILE A 165 16.77 4.28 -0.90
CA ILE A 165 17.95 3.98 -0.06
C ILE A 165 17.73 2.65 0.68
N SER A 166 16.60 2.46 1.34
CA SER A 166 16.34 1.22 2.08
C SER A 166 16.18 0.01 1.17
N ASN A 167 15.49 0.17 0.03
CA ASN A 167 15.37 -0.92 -0.93
C ASN A 167 16.74 -1.32 -1.51
N SER A 168 17.58 -0.33 -1.82
CA SER A 168 18.95 -0.57 -2.31
C SER A 168 19.82 -1.26 -1.26
N ALA A 169 19.72 -0.88 0.02
CA ALA A 169 20.48 -1.53 1.09
C ALA A 169 20.18 -3.03 1.17
N VAL A 170 18.91 -3.40 1.09
CA VAL A 170 18.48 -4.81 1.11
C VAL A 170 18.95 -5.55 -0.16
N ILE A 171 18.84 -4.93 -1.33
CA ILE A 171 19.28 -5.53 -2.60
C ILE A 171 20.80 -5.76 -2.59
N ILE A 172 21.58 -4.75 -2.16
CA ILE A 172 23.05 -4.85 -2.02
C ILE A 172 23.41 -5.98 -1.05
N TYR A 173 22.71 -6.06 0.10
CA TYR A 173 22.91 -7.16 1.05
C TYR A 173 22.73 -8.52 0.38
N ILE A 174 21.61 -8.73 -0.32
CA ILE A 174 21.30 -10.03 -0.93
C ILE A 174 22.36 -10.41 -1.97
N ILE A 175 22.80 -9.47 -2.80
CA ILE A 175 23.77 -9.74 -3.87
C ILE A 175 25.14 -10.07 -3.31
N PHE A 176 25.64 -9.34 -2.32
CA PHE A 176 27.03 -9.41 -1.89
C PHE A 176 27.25 -10.16 -0.57
N PHE A 177 26.28 -10.15 0.35
CA PHE A 177 26.49 -10.59 1.74
C PHE A 177 25.62 -11.76 2.17
N ASN A 178 24.57 -12.11 1.43
CA ASN A 178 23.64 -13.18 1.82
C ASN A 178 24.34 -14.52 2.06
N LYS A 179 25.37 -14.85 1.26
CA LYS A 179 26.14 -16.09 1.40
C LYS A 179 26.78 -16.26 2.78
N TYR A 180 27.07 -15.17 3.49
CA TYR A 180 27.76 -15.17 4.77
C TYR A 180 26.79 -15.13 5.97
N PHE A 181 25.70 -14.40 5.86
CA PHE A 181 24.84 -14.07 7.00
C PHE A 181 23.38 -14.55 6.85
N GLY A 182 22.99 -15.04 5.66
CA GLY A 182 21.65 -15.60 5.39
C GLY A 182 20.50 -14.68 5.81
N ILE A 183 19.44 -15.26 6.37
CA ILE A 183 18.21 -14.53 6.73
C ILE A 183 18.42 -13.53 7.88
N TYR A 184 19.34 -13.77 8.79
CA TYR A 184 19.66 -12.83 9.87
C TYR A 184 20.26 -11.55 9.34
N GLY A 185 21.17 -11.65 8.36
CA GLY A 185 21.74 -10.49 7.72
C GLY A 185 20.71 -9.72 6.89
N LEU A 186 19.69 -10.39 6.32
CA LEU A 186 18.57 -9.72 5.67
C LEU A 186 17.79 -8.85 6.67
N ALA A 187 17.55 -9.36 7.89
CA ALA A 187 16.91 -8.60 8.96
C ALA A 187 17.73 -7.36 9.35
N PHE A 188 19.05 -7.51 9.49
CA PHE A 188 19.95 -6.38 9.75
C PHE A 188 20.01 -5.40 8.57
N ALA A 189 20.00 -5.88 7.32
CA ALA A 189 19.99 -5.01 6.15
C ALA A 189 18.71 -4.16 6.09
N LEU A 190 17.57 -4.72 6.46
CA LEU A 190 16.32 -3.98 6.56
C LEU A 190 16.39 -2.91 7.65
N LEU A 191 16.92 -3.26 8.83
CA LEU A 191 17.13 -2.32 9.93
C LEU A 191 18.08 -1.18 9.54
N ILE A 192 19.21 -1.51 8.94
CA ILE A 192 20.20 -0.53 8.43
C ILE A 192 19.54 0.35 7.36
N GLY A 193 18.74 -0.24 6.46
CA GLY A 193 18.01 0.50 5.44
C GLY A 193 17.11 1.59 6.02
N TRP A 194 16.37 1.30 7.10
CA TRP A 194 15.56 2.29 7.81
C TRP A 194 16.43 3.32 8.54
N GLY A 195 17.54 2.89 9.15
CA GLY A 195 18.51 3.81 9.75
C GLY A 195 19.09 4.81 8.74
N LEU A 196 19.46 4.34 7.56
CA LEU A 196 19.96 5.19 6.48
C LEU A 196 18.90 6.17 5.96
N GLN A 197 17.63 5.77 5.87
CA GLN A 197 16.53 6.68 5.53
C GLN A 197 16.45 7.88 6.49
N PHE A 198 16.62 7.63 7.76
CA PHE A 198 16.65 8.68 8.78
C PHE A 198 17.89 9.55 8.65
N LEU A 199 19.08 8.95 8.60
CA LEU A 199 20.37 9.66 8.60
C LEU A 199 20.52 10.62 7.42
N VAL A 200 20.06 10.23 6.22
CA VAL A 200 20.13 11.08 5.01
C VAL A 200 19.28 12.34 5.13
N GLN A 201 18.26 12.36 5.96
CA GLN A 201 17.41 13.53 6.15
C GLN A 201 18.01 14.57 7.11
N ILE A 202 18.89 14.18 8.02
CA ILE A 202 19.49 15.08 9.03
C ILE A 202 20.22 16.28 8.39
N PRO A 203 21.18 16.06 7.43
CA PRO A 203 21.87 17.17 6.80
C PRO A 203 20.92 18.13 6.07
N SER A 204 19.89 17.57 5.41
CA SER A 204 18.88 18.37 4.72
C SER A 204 18.05 19.21 5.68
N ALA A 205 17.62 18.66 6.81
CA ALA A 205 16.88 19.41 7.83
C ALA A 205 17.71 20.57 8.37
N HIS A 206 19.00 20.33 8.64
CA HIS A 206 19.92 21.37 9.10
C HIS A 206 20.14 22.48 8.06
N LYS A 207 20.32 22.09 6.77
CA LYS A 207 20.46 23.01 5.64
C LYS A 207 19.20 23.87 5.44
N ASN A 208 18.03 23.33 5.68
CA ASN A 208 16.76 24.05 5.60
C ASN A 208 16.41 24.81 6.90
N GLY A 209 17.40 25.06 7.75
CA GLY A 209 17.30 25.96 8.90
C GLY A 209 16.70 25.36 10.16
N PHE A 210 16.50 24.03 10.22
CA PHE A 210 16.09 23.39 11.48
C PHE A 210 17.23 23.40 12.49
N ARG A 211 16.94 23.84 13.71
CA ARG A 211 17.88 23.84 14.85
C ARG A 211 17.29 23.03 15.99
N TYR A 212 17.85 21.85 16.23
CA TYR A 212 17.44 20.99 17.31
C TYR A 212 17.63 21.67 18.67
N LYS A 213 16.59 21.63 19.50
CA LYS A 213 16.56 22.15 20.88
C LYS A 213 16.36 21.00 21.86
N ARG A 214 17.02 21.02 23.00
CA ARG A 214 16.85 19.99 24.06
C ARG A 214 15.55 20.23 24.83
N VAL A 215 14.42 19.90 24.22
CA VAL A 215 13.08 20.03 24.79
C VAL A 215 12.41 18.66 24.78
N PHE A 216 11.98 18.15 25.95
CA PHE A 216 11.29 16.87 26.06
C PHE A 216 9.77 17.00 26.06
N TYR A 217 9.25 18.17 26.42
CA TYR A 217 7.81 18.43 26.41
C TYR A 217 7.52 19.81 25.82
N HIS A 218 6.47 19.86 25.00
CA HIS A 218 5.97 21.11 24.44
C HIS A 218 4.43 21.12 24.47
N LYS A 219 3.81 22.30 24.76
CA LYS A 219 2.35 22.46 24.84
C LYS A 219 1.61 21.98 23.58
N GLY A 220 2.20 22.16 22.40
CA GLY A 220 1.68 21.74 21.12
C GLY A 220 1.50 20.21 20.93
N LEU A 221 2.11 19.37 21.79
CA LEU A 221 1.88 17.93 21.77
C LEU A 221 0.41 17.58 22.01
N LYS A 222 -0.29 18.34 22.87
CA LYS A 222 -1.74 18.14 23.09
C LYS A 222 -2.55 18.41 21.83
N ASP A 223 -2.16 19.40 21.04
CA ASP A 223 -2.83 19.75 19.79
C ASP A 223 -2.61 18.66 18.74
N VAL A 224 -1.40 18.10 18.68
CA VAL A 224 -1.11 16.94 17.82
C VAL A 224 -2.00 15.74 18.18
N VAL A 225 -2.09 15.37 19.47
CA VAL A 225 -2.91 14.24 19.92
C VAL A 225 -4.38 14.44 19.56
N LYS A 226 -4.93 15.66 19.76
CA LYS A 226 -6.33 15.98 19.40
C LYS A 226 -6.59 15.82 17.91
N LEU A 227 -5.65 16.23 17.06
CA LEU A 227 -5.78 16.13 15.60
C LEU A 227 -5.53 14.71 15.10
N ALA A 228 -4.57 14.00 15.69
CA ALA A 228 -4.16 12.67 15.26
C ALA A 228 -5.18 11.58 15.63
N LEU A 229 -5.76 11.63 16.82
CA LEU A 229 -6.59 10.54 17.38
C LEU A 229 -7.77 10.13 16.47
N PRO A 230 -8.56 11.05 15.90
CA PRO A 230 -9.63 10.67 14.97
C PRO A 230 -9.12 10.04 13.66
N VAL A 231 -7.93 10.45 13.19
CA VAL A 231 -7.32 9.95 11.95
C VAL A 231 -6.73 8.57 12.17
N LEU A 232 -6.13 8.31 13.33
CA LEU A 232 -5.56 7.01 13.72
C LEU A 232 -6.57 5.87 13.52
N VAL A 233 -7.79 6.02 14.05
CA VAL A 233 -8.83 4.98 13.95
C VAL A 233 -9.11 4.60 12.49
N GLY A 234 -9.15 5.59 11.59
CA GLY A 234 -9.39 5.37 10.16
C GLY A 234 -8.24 4.63 9.44
N THR A 235 -7.01 4.72 9.95
CA THR A 235 -5.83 4.09 9.34
C THR A 235 -5.55 2.67 9.85
N TRP A 236 -6.20 2.22 10.91
CA TRP A 236 -5.97 0.91 11.53
C TRP A 236 -6.42 -0.29 10.69
N ILE A 237 -7.30 -0.09 9.72
CA ILE A 237 -7.89 -1.18 8.93
C ILE A 237 -6.82 -2.03 8.25
N GLN A 238 -5.94 -1.39 7.50
CA GLN A 238 -4.93 -2.09 6.71
C GLN A 238 -3.95 -2.88 7.59
N PRO A 239 -3.33 -2.27 8.63
CA PRO A 239 -2.45 -3.00 9.55
C PRO A 239 -3.15 -4.16 10.26
N ILE A 240 -4.36 -3.94 10.80
CA ILE A 240 -5.09 -4.98 11.52
C ILE A 240 -5.50 -6.11 10.58
N SER A 241 -5.99 -5.79 9.37
CA SER A 241 -6.31 -6.82 8.36
C SER A 241 -5.09 -7.64 7.96
N ASN A 242 -3.92 -7.00 7.82
CA ASN A 242 -2.67 -7.72 7.55
C ASN A 242 -2.30 -8.67 8.70
N MET A 243 -2.46 -8.22 9.95
CA MET A 243 -2.20 -9.05 11.14
C MET A 243 -3.14 -10.26 11.18
N ILE A 244 -4.44 -10.06 10.93
CA ILE A 244 -5.43 -11.14 10.84
C ILE A 244 -5.05 -12.14 9.74
N ASN A 245 -4.75 -11.65 8.56
CA ASN A 245 -4.40 -12.51 7.43
C ASN A 245 -3.10 -13.30 7.69
N ASN A 246 -2.08 -12.70 8.28
CA ASN A 246 -0.85 -13.38 8.69
C ASN A 246 -1.12 -14.45 9.75
N ALA A 247 -1.97 -14.14 10.74
CA ALA A 247 -2.33 -15.11 11.79
C ALA A 247 -3.02 -16.35 11.21
N TYR A 248 -3.96 -16.15 10.28
CA TYR A 248 -4.60 -17.29 9.61
C TYR A 248 -3.68 -18.02 8.62
N ALA A 249 -2.83 -17.28 7.89
CA ALA A 249 -1.89 -17.84 6.94
C ALA A 249 -0.79 -18.68 7.59
N SER A 250 -0.42 -18.34 8.82
CA SER A 250 0.68 -19.01 9.56
C SER A 250 0.48 -20.51 9.75
N SER A 251 -0.77 -20.97 9.78
CA SER A 251 -1.11 -22.39 9.92
C SER A 251 -1.16 -23.16 8.59
N LEU A 252 -0.84 -22.48 7.47
CA LEU A 252 -0.78 -23.06 6.13
C LEU A 252 0.69 -23.09 5.69
N ASP A 253 1.13 -24.22 5.14
CA ASP A 253 2.50 -24.31 4.61
C ASP A 253 2.73 -23.24 3.53
N LYS A 254 3.84 -22.52 3.63
CA LYS A 254 4.20 -21.39 2.76
C LYS A 254 3.14 -20.27 2.72
N GLY A 255 2.27 -20.21 3.74
CA GLY A 255 1.08 -19.37 3.72
C GLY A 255 1.38 -17.90 3.81
N ILE A 256 2.19 -17.47 4.78
CA ILE A 256 2.51 -16.06 5.01
C ILE A 256 3.28 -15.50 3.81
N SER A 257 4.33 -16.17 3.36
CA SER A 257 5.18 -15.70 2.27
C SER A 257 4.41 -15.63 0.94
N SER A 258 3.66 -16.68 0.58
CA SER A 258 2.87 -16.70 -0.66
C SER A 258 1.83 -15.58 -0.71
N LEU A 259 1.11 -15.32 0.39
CA LEU A 259 0.17 -14.19 0.48
C LEU A 259 0.88 -12.85 0.40
N ASN A 260 2.04 -12.70 1.06
CA ASN A 260 2.81 -11.45 1.00
C ASN A 260 3.29 -11.15 -0.41
N TYR A 261 3.88 -12.11 -1.14
CA TYR A 261 4.30 -11.92 -2.53
C TYR A 261 3.12 -11.55 -3.44
N ALA A 262 2.00 -12.25 -3.31
CA ALA A 262 0.81 -11.98 -4.10
C ALA A 262 0.22 -10.60 -3.79
N SER A 263 0.05 -10.25 -2.52
CA SER A 263 -0.53 -8.98 -2.10
C SER A 263 0.34 -7.77 -2.44
N LYS A 264 1.67 -7.87 -2.32
CA LYS A 264 2.58 -6.78 -2.69
C LYS A 264 2.52 -6.47 -4.18
N LEU A 265 2.52 -7.50 -5.04
CA LEU A 265 2.37 -7.30 -6.49
C LEU A 265 1.00 -6.71 -6.83
N TYR A 266 -0.07 -7.22 -6.24
CA TYR A 266 -1.42 -6.69 -6.37
C TYR A 266 -1.51 -5.20 -5.97
N LEU A 267 -0.93 -4.83 -4.81
CA LEU A 267 -0.97 -3.46 -4.31
C LEU A 267 -0.19 -2.48 -5.19
N ILE A 268 0.94 -2.89 -5.78
CA ILE A 268 1.70 -2.03 -6.70
C ILE A 268 0.86 -1.71 -7.93
N VAL A 269 0.25 -2.73 -8.55
CA VAL A 269 -0.62 -2.54 -9.72
C VAL A 269 -1.80 -1.64 -9.36
N SER A 270 -2.46 -1.90 -8.23
CA SER A 270 -3.59 -1.11 -7.76
C SER A 270 -3.22 0.36 -7.52
N ALA A 271 -2.10 0.60 -6.81
CA ALA A 271 -1.67 1.94 -6.41
C ALA A 271 -1.31 2.82 -7.61
N VAL A 272 -0.61 2.28 -8.61
CA VAL A 272 -0.19 3.07 -9.78
C VAL A 272 -1.38 3.72 -10.48
N PHE A 273 -2.44 2.97 -10.70
CA PHE A 273 -3.60 3.46 -11.44
C PHE A 273 -4.59 4.23 -10.56
N THR A 274 -4.88 3.73 -9.36
CA THR A 274 -5.88 4.34 -8.47
C THR A 274 -5.40 5.67 -7.91
N VAL A 275 -4.18 5.70 -7.33
CA VAL A 275 -3.66 6.90 -6.65
C VAL A 275 -3.47 8.05 -7.63
N SER A 276 -3.12 7.77 -8.89
CA SER A 276 -2.98 8.81 -9.93
C SER A 276 -4.30 9.54 -10.16
N VAL A 277 -5.41 8.81 -10.28
CA VAL A 277 -6.74 9.41 -10.48
C VAL A 277 -7.21 10.11 -9.21
N THR A 278 -7.13 9.44 -8.07
CA THR A 278 -7.73 9.95 -6.84
C THR A 278 -6.99 11.16 -6.25
N ASN A 279 -5.66 11.27 -6.44
CA ASN A 279 -4.90 12.46 -6.03
C ASN A 279 -5.24 13.68 -6.88
N TYR A 280 -5.56 13.51 -8.16
CA TYR A 280 -6.04 14.60 -9.00
C TYR A 280 -7.46 15.05 -8.61
N VAL A 281 -8.33 14.10 -8.32
CA VAL A 281 -9.76 14.33 -8.06
C VAL A 281 -10.01 14.92 -6.67
N PHE A 282 -9.23 14.54 -5.67
CA PHE A 282 -9.47 14.94 -4.27
C PHE A 282 -9.47 16.46 -4.05
N PRO A 283 -8.51 17.26 -4.57
CA PRO A 283 -8.55 18.73 -4.45
C PRO A 283 -9.76 19.34 -5.13
N LEU A 284 -10.20 18.80 -6.29
CA LEU A 284 -11.38 19.26 -7.01
C LEU A 284 -12.66 19.05 -6.18
N LEU A 285 -12.85 17.83 -5.65
CA LEU A 285 -13.98 17.51 -4.77
C LEU A 285 -13.97 18.37 -3.50
N SER A 286 -12.80 18.62 -2.92
CA SER A 286 -12.66 19.46 -1.72
C SER A 286 -13.05 20.90 -2.00
N LYS A 287 -12.61 21.46 -3.13
CA LYS A 287 -12.96 22.81 -3.58
C LYS A 287 -14.47 22.93 -3.84
N GLN A 288 -15.05 21.99 -4.59
CA GLN A 288 -16.48 21.98 -4.91
C GLN A 288 -17.33 21.82 -3.65
N SER A 289 -16.90 20.99 -2.69
CA SER A 289 -17.55 20.84 -1.41
C SER A 289 -17.51 22.14 -0.58
N ALA A 290 -16.38 22.84 -0.56
CA ALA A 290 -16.21 24.10 0.18
C ALA A 290 -17.01 25.24 -0.43
N LEU A 291 -17.20 25.25 -1.75
CA LEU A 291 -18.02 26.24 -2.48
C LEU A 291 -19.51 25.86 -2.56
N GLU A 292 -19.91 24.77 -1.92
CA GLU A 292 -21.28 24.22 -1.97
C GLU A 292 -21.79 23.91 -3.39
N ASP A 293 -20.86 23.73 -4.35
CA ASP A 293 -21.16 23.35 -5.73
C ASP A 293 -21.56 21.87 -5.81
N LYS A 294 -22.82 21.60 -5.49
CA LYS A 294 -23.36 20.23 -5.45
C LYS A 294 -23.36 19.57 -6.83
N ASP A 295 -23.63 20.30 -7.88
CA ASP A 295 -23.72 19.74 -9.24
C ASP A 295 -22.33 19.47 -9.83
N GLY A 296 -21.37 20.36 -9.62
CA GLY A 296 -19.98 20.12 -9.95
C GLY A 296 -19.42 18.89 -9.20
N TYR A 297 -19.68 18.81 -7.90
CA TYR A 297 -19.28 17.66 -7.08
C TYR A 297 -19.83 16.33 -7.61
N LYS A 298 -21.13 16.25 -7.93
CA LYS A 298 -21.76 15.07 -8.52
C LYS A 298 -21.14 14.67 -9.84
N LYS A 299 -20.94 15.63 -10.74
CA LYS A 299 -20.36 15.40 -12.06
C LYS A 299 -18.92 14.90 -11.95
N THR A 300 -18.10 15.56 -11.13
CA THR A 300 -16.70 15.16 -10.88
C THR A 300 -16.62 13.75 -10.29
N LEU A 301 -17.42 13.45 -9.27
CA LEU A 301 -17.43 12.16 -8.62
C LEU A 301 -17.89 11.03 -9.56
N CYS A 302 -18.97 11.24 -10.30
CA CYS A 302 -19.49 10.27 -11.28
C CYS A 302 -18.49 10.01 -12.42
N ALA A 303 -17.86 11.05 -12.96
CA ALA A 303 -16.84 10.93 -13.99
C ALA A 303 -15.62 10.16 -13.47
N SER A 304 -15.13 10.49 -12.28
CA SER A 304 -13.98 9.82 -11.65
C SER A 304 -14.26 8.34 -11.36
N PHE A 305 -15.48 8.03 -10.91
CA PHE A 305 -15.92 6.66 -10.70
C PHE A 305 -15.87 5.86 -12.01
N LYS A 306 -16.41 6.42 -13.11
CA LYS A 306 -16.36 5.80 -14.44
C LYS A 306 -14.93 5.60 -14.94
N ILE A 307 -14.05 6.57 -14.73
CA ILE A 307 -12.64 6.50 -15.12
C ILE A 307 -11.94 5.34 -14.38
N ILE A 308 -12.09 5.28 -13.05
CA ILE A 308 -11.49 4.22 -12.24
C ILE A 308 -11.93 2.85 -12.73
N VAL A 309 -13.22 2.65 -12.96
CA VAL A 309 -13.74 1.39 -13.46
C VAL A 309 -13.24 1.09 -14.88
N ALA A 310 -13.25 2.09 -15.78
CA ALA A 310 -12.76 1.93 -17.15
C ALA A 310 -11.28 1.52 -17.20
N VAL A 311 -10.47 1.97 -16.25
CA VAL A 311 -9.04 1.64 -16.16
C VAL A 311 -8.81 0.30 -15.44
N LEU A 312 -9.50 0.06 -14.32
CA LEU A 312 -9.21 -1.12 -13.50
C LEU A 312 -9.87 -2.42 -14.04
N VAL A 313 -10.94 -2.34 -14.79
CA VAL A 313 -11.59 -3.55 -15.38
C VAL A 313 -10.65 -4.30 -16.33
N PRO A 314 -10.02 -3.67 -17.35
CA PRO A 314 -9.08 -4.40 -18.20
C PRO A 314 -7.86 -4.91 -17.42
N ILE A 315 -7.37 -4.16 -16.43
CA ILE A 315 -6.27 -4.61 -15.57
C ILE A 315 -6.66 -5.86 -14.78
N CYS A 316 -7.86 -5.87 -14.19
CA CYS A 316 -8.43 -7.04 -13.53
C CYS A 316 -8.50 -8.23 -14.49
N ALA A 317 -9.01 -8.03 -15.70
CA ALA A 317 -9.10 -9.05 -16.73
C ALA A 317 -7.72 -9.65 -17.09
N LEU A 318 -6.71 -8.80 -17.25
CA LEU A 318 -5.32 -9.25 -17.51
C LEU A 318 -4.75 -10.05 -16.32
N MET A 319 -4.94 -9.55 -15.10
CA MET A 319 -4.45 -10.23 -13.90
C MET A 319 -5.11 -11.60 -13.74
N LEU A 320 -6.42 -11.70 -13.99
CA LEU A 320 -7.15 -12.97 -13.96
C LEU A 320 -6.71 -13.93 -15.08
N ALA A 321 -6.52 -13.43 -16.30
CA ALA A 321 -6.12 -14.26 -17.44
C ALA A 321 -4.68 -14.78 -17.34
N LEU A 322 -3.78 -13.96 -16.79
CA LEU A 322 -2.31 -14.16 -16.81
C LEU A 322 -1.71 -14.30 -15.42
N HIS A 323 -2.50 -14.65 -14.37
CA HIS A 323 -2.02 -14.74 -12.98
C HIS A 323 -0.77 -15.62 -12.83
N THR A 324 -0.76 -16.79 -13.44
CA THR A 324 0.38 -17.72 -13.37
C THR A 324 1.60 -17.19 -14.11
N PRO A 325 1.53 -16.83 -15.42
CA PRO A 325 2.71 -16.32 -16.11
C PRO A 325 3.26 -15.00 -15.51
N ILE A 326 2.41 -14.16 -14.95
CA ILE A 326 2.88 -12.94 -14.24
C ILE A 326 3.73 -13.34 -13.02
N ILE A 327 3.26 -14.26 -12.19
CA ILE A 327 4.01 -14.72 -11.01
C ILE A 327 5.28 -15.47 -11.42
N GLU A 328 5.23 -16.29 -12.46
CA GLU A 328 6.43 -16.95 -12.98
C GLU A 328 7.49 -15.96 -13.46
N ILE A 329 7.10 -14.98 -14.28
CA ILE A 329 8.01 -13.94 -14.79
C ILE A 329 8.61 -13.13 -13.64
N VAL A 330 7.81 -12.80 -12.63
CA VAL A 330 8.25 -11.93 -11.53
C VAL A 330 9.09 -12.70 -10.52
N TYR A 331 8.70 -13.92 -10.12
CA TYR A 331 9.29 -14.57 -8.95
C TYR A 331 9.97 -15.91 -9.24
N LYS A 332 9.60 -16.68 -10.30
CA LYS A 332 10.14 -18.03 -10.54
C LYS A 332 11.62 -18.01 -10.91
N ARG A 333 12.45 -17.99 -9.87
CA ARG A 333 13.91 -18.13 -9.97
C ARG A 333 14.50 -18.54 -8.62
N GLY A 334 15.69 -19.19 -8.65
CA GLY A 334 16.38 -19.65 -7.46
C GLY A 334 15.50 -20.58 -6.61
N GLU A 335 15.33 -20.27 -5.33
CA GLU A 335 14.55 -21.04 -4.37
C GLU A 335 13.02 -20.92 -4.54
N PHE A 336 12.53 -20.06 -5.43
CA PHE A 336 11.11 -19.89 -5.69
C PHE A 336 10.62 -20.89 -6.73
N GLY A 337 10.38 -22.14 -6.29
CA GLY A 337 9.99 -23.28 -7.13
C GLY A 337 8.53 -23.27 -7.56
N ASP A 338 8.12 -24.35 -8.27
CA ASP A 338 6.80 -24.46 -8.89
C ASP A 338 5.64 -24.44 -7.90
N GLU A 339 5.83 -25.02 -6.71
CA GLU A 339 4.80 -24.99 -5.67
C GLU A 339 4.57 -23.57 -5.13
N ALA A 340 5.65 -22.81 -4.90
CA ALA A 340 5.57 -21.41 -4.50
C ALA A 340 4.83 -20.58 -5.58
N VAL A 341 5.15 -20.83 -6.86
CA VAL A 341 4.43 -20.22 -7.99
C VAL A 341 2.95 -20.54 -7.93
N ARG A 342 2.57 -21.81 -7.78
CA ARG A 342 1.17 -22.27 -7.75
C ARG A 342 0.38 -21.59 -6.63
N LEU A 343 0.93 -21.58 -5.41
CA LEU A 343 0.28 -20.97 -4.24
C LEU A 343 0.16 -19.43 -4.38
N THR A 344 1.24 -18.79 -4.79
CA THR A 344 1.27 -17.32 -4.97
C THR A 344 0.37 -16.88 -6.13
N ALA A 345 0.39 -17.59 -7.26
CA ALA A 345 -0.43 -17.28 -8.42
C ALA A 345 -1.93 -17.48 -8.14
N GLY A 346 -2.30 -18.53 -7.40
CA GLY A 346 -3.68 -18.73 -6.98
C GLY A 346 -4.15 -17.64 -6.00
N ALA A 347 -3.31 -17.23 -5.03
CA ALA A 347 -3.61 -16.10 -4.16
C ALA A 347 -3.74 -14.79 -4.97
N PHE A 348 -2.84 -14.54 -5.92
CA PHE A 348 -2.88 -13.38 -6.80
C PHE A 348 -4.15 -13.34 -7.66
N TYR A 349 -4.59 -14.49 -8.17
CA TYR A 349 -5.87 -14.62 -8.89
C TYR A 349 -7.04 -14.12 -8.04
N TRP A 350 -7.17 -14.57 -6.80
CA TRP A 350 -8.27 -14.18 -5.93
C TRP A 350 -8.17 -12.73 -5.45
N TYR A 351 -6.97 -12.21 -5.18
CA TYR A 351 -6.77 -10.78 -4.93
C TYR A 351 -7.20 -9.91 -6.12
N SER A 352 -7.03 -10.39 -7.35
CA SER A 352 -7.34 -9.63 -8.56
C SER A 352 -8.81 -9.21 -8.66
N PHE A 353 -9.74 -10.02 -8.11
CA PHE A 353 -11.15 -9.61 -8.00
C PHE A 353 -11.35 -8.36 -7.14
N GLY A 354 -10.48 -8.13 -6.18
CA GLY A 354 -10.54 -6.98 -5.29
C GLY A 354 -10.09 -5.65 -5.90
N ILE A 355 -9.39 -5.65 -7.06
CA ILE A 355 -8.72 -4.45 -7.56
C ILE A 355 -9.69 -3.31 -7.89
N ILE A 356 -10.83 -3.62 -8.49
CA ILE A 356 -11.85 -2.65 -8.86
C ILE A 356 -12.44 -2.03 -7.60
N PHE A 357 -12.77 -2.87 -6.61
CA PHE A 357 -13.33 -2.44 -5.34
C PHE A 357 -12.35 -1.61 -4.52
N TYR A 358 -11.06 -1.96 -4.52
CA TYR A 358 -10.00 -1.18 -3.89
C TYR A 358 -9.90 0.23 -4.49
N GLY A 359 -9.92 0.35 -5.82
CA GLY A 359 -9.87 1.64 -6.50
C GLY A 359 -11.10 2.50 -6.23
N VAL A 360 -12.29 1.89 -6.27
CA VAL A 360 -13.55 2.56 -5.93
C VAL A 360 -13.56 2.99 -4.46
N LEU A 361 -13.10 2.14 -3.56
CA LEU A 361 -12.99 2.44 -2.13
C LEU A 361 -12.11 3.66 -1.85
N ASP A 362 -10.95 3.76 -2.48
CA ASP A 362 -10.05 4.91 -2.31
C ASP A 362 -10.72 6.22 -2.78
N LEU A 363 -11.40 6.20 -3.94
CA LEU A 363 -12.18 7.35 -4.40
C LEU A 363 -13.27 7.76 -3.42
N LEU A 364 -14.06 6.81 -2.93
CA LEU A 364 -15.17 7.08 -2.03
C LEU A 364 -14.69 7.59 -0.67
N ASN A 365 -13.60 7.06 -0.13
CA ASN A 365 -12.96 7.59 1.07
C ASN A 365 -12.58 9.06 0.89
N LYS A 366 -11.92 9.40 -0.22
CA LYS A 366 -11.54 10.79 -0.53
C LYS A 366 -12.77 11.69 -0.75
N ALA A 367 -13.84 11.15 -1.34
CA ALA A 367 -15.09 11.89 -1.50
C ALA A 367 -15.74 12.22 -0.13
N PHE A 368 -15.75 11.28 0.83
CA PHE A 368 -16.22 11.54 2.18
C PHE A 368 -15.31 12.54 2.92
N TYR A 369 -13.99 12.41 2.80
CA TYR A 369 -13.04 13.34 3.42
C TYR A 369 -13.16 14.76 2.85
N ALA A 370 -13.43 14.90 1.55
CA ALA A 370 -13.72 16.19 0.92
C ALA A 370 -14.95 16.89 1.52
N GLN A 371 -15.92 16.11 2.01
CA GLN A 371 -17.09 16.62 2.77
C GLN A 371 -16.82 16.77 4.28
N LYS A 372 -15.58 16.65 4.74
CA LYS A 372 -15.20 16.65 6.16
C LYS A 372 -15.92 15.58 7.00
N ASN A 373 -16.33 14.50 6.36
CA ASN A 373 -17.00 13.37 7.01
C ASN A 373 -16.08 12.15 7.03
N SER A 374 -15.40 11.93 8.14
CA SER A 374 -14.56 10.75 8.37
C SER A 374 -15.28 9.63 9.15
N ILE A 375 -16.45 9.93 9.70
CA ILE A 375 -17.17 9.00 10.60
C ILE A 375 -17.67 7.77 9.84
N ILE A 376 -18.32 7.97 8.68
CA ILE A 376 -18.88 6.87 7.89
C ILE A 376 -17.76 5.93 7.39
N PRO A 377 -16.65 6.43 6.78
CA PRO A 377 -15.51 5.59 6.48
C PRO A 377 -14.96 4.83 7.69
N ALA A 378 -14.83 5.48 8.85
CA ALA A 378 -14.31 4.84 10.06
C ALA A 378 -15.22 3.71 10.59
N ILE A 379 -16.54 3.92 10.64
CA ILE A 379 -17.50 2.87 11.04
C ILE A 379 -17.41 1.69 10.05
N THR A 380 -17.44 1.99 8.75
CA THR A 380 -17.34 0.95 7.71
C THR A 380 -16.06 0.14 7.87
N ALA A 381 -14.99 0.80 8.26
CA ALA A 381 -13.68 0.23 8.54
C ALA A 381 -13.70 -0.78 9.69
N VAL A 382 -14.31 -0.40 10.81
CA VAL A 382 -14.44 -1.30 11.98
C VAL A 382 -15.28 -2.53 11.62
N CYS A 383 -16.38 -2.34 10.89
CA CYS A 383 -17.20 -3.45 10.39
C CYS A 383 -16.39 -4.36 9.42
N ALA A 384 -15.52 -3.76 8.59
CA ALA A 384 -14.67 -4.48 7.66
C ALA A 384 -13.63 -5.35 8.37
N ILE A 385 -13.05 -4.89 9.48
CA ILE A 385 -12.12 -5.70 10.30
C ILE A 385 -12.83 -6.93 10.87
N ALA A 386 -14.04 -6.76 11.43
CA ALA A 386 -14.82 -7.87 11.94
C ALA A 386 -15.21 -8.85 10.83
N LEU A 387 -15.63 -8.32 9.68
CA LEU A 387 -15.95 -9.13 8.50
C LEU A 387 -14.71 -9.89 7.98
N ASN A 388 -13.54 -9.25 7.93
CA ASN A 388 -12.29 -9.91 7.53
C ASN A 388 -11.95 -11.08 8.43
N PHE A 389 -12.09 -10.91 9.74
CA PHE A 389 -11.84 -11.99 10.72
C PHE A 389 -12.76 -13.19 10.44
N VAL A 390 -14.06 -12.97 10.29
CA VAL A 390 -15.05 -14.03 10.05
C VAL A 390 -14.83 -14.70 8.68
N LEU A 391 -14.69 -13.91 7.61
CA LEU A 391 -14.48 -14.46 6.26
C LEU A 391 -13.17 -15.24 6.16
N SER A 392 -12.09 -14.74 6.77
CA SER A 392 -10.80 -15.43 6.76
C SER A 392 -10.87 -16.77 7.49
N TYR A 393 -11.61 -16.86 8.60
CA TYR A 393 -11.83 -18.12 9.30
C TYR A 393 -12.54 -19.17 8.40
N PHE A 394 -13.68 -18.80 7.82
CA PHE A 394 -14.47 -19.72 7.00
C PHE A 394 -13.80 -20.06 5.66
N LEU A 395 -13.32 -19.05 4.94
CA LEU A 395 -12.75 -19.26 3.61
C LEU A 395 -11.39 -19.95 3.66
N LYS A 396 -10.61 -19.74 4.74
CA LYS A 396 -9.38 -20.52 4.95
C LYS A 396 -9.68 -22.02 5.04
N SER A 397 -10.72 -22.42 5.79
CA SER A 397 -11.07 -23.83 5.94
C SER A 397 -11.53 -24.48 4.63
N LEU A 398 -12.13 -23.70 3.73
CA LEU A 398 -12.64 -24.18 2.43
C LEU A 398 -11.58 -24.16 1.32
N MET A 399 -10.73 -23.13 1.28
CA MET A 399 -9.85 -22.85 0.14
C MET A 399 -8.38 -22.60 0.53
N GLY A 400 -8.02 -22.74 1.80
CA GLY A 400 -6.65 -22.48 2.28
C GLY A 400 -6.20 -21.04 2.01
N ILE A 401 -5.00 -20.89 1.45
CA ILE A 401 -4.40 -19.59 1.10
C ILE A 401 -5.29 -18.77 0.14
N TYR A 402 -5.95 -19.45 -0.80
CA TYR A 402 -6.81 -18.79 -1.79
C TYR A 402 -8.04 -18.14 -1.12
N GLY A 403 -8.56 -18.77 -0.08
CA GLY A 403 -9.67 -18.25 0.73
C GLY A 403 -9.29 -16.97 1.46
N LEU A 404 -8.06 -16.85 1.95
CA LEU A 404 -7.58 -15.63 2.60
C LEU A 404 -7.46 -14.47 1.60
N ALA A 405 -6.98 -14.73 0.40
CA ALA A 405 -6.93 -13.73 -0.68
C ALA A 405 -8.35 -13.29 -1.12
N LEU A 406 -9.28 -14.23 -1.24
CA LEU A 406 -10.69 -13.95 -1.54
C LEU A 406 -11.36 -13.15 -0.41
N SER A 407 -11.07 -13.47 0.86
CA SER A 407 -11.58 -12.71 2.01
C SER A 407 -11.22 -11.24 1.90
N ALA A 408 -9.97 -10.91 1.61
CA ALA A 408 -9.54 -9.53 1.41
C ALA A 408 -10.28 -8.85 0.26
N ALA A 409 -10.48 -9.52 -0.88
CA ALA A 409 -11.24 -8.99 -2.01
C ALA A 409 -12.70 -8.70 -1.65
N LEU A 410 -13.36 -9.60 -0.89
CA LEU A 410 -14.74 -9.44 -0.42
C LEU A 410 -14.86 -8.31 0.61
N VAL A 411 -13.86 -8.12 1.46
CA VAL A 411 -13.81 -7.00 2.41
C VAL A 411 -13.73 -5.68 1.67
N TYR A 412 -12.89 -5.56 0.64
CA TYR A 412 -12.87 -4.35 -0.21
C TYR A 412 -14.20 -4.12 -0.93
N ALA A 413 -14.85 -5.20 -1.41
CA ALA A 413 -16.17 -5.10 -2.02
C ALA A 413 -17.22 -4.60 -1.03
N PHE A 414 -17.27 -5.16 0.18
CA PHE A 414 -18.16 -4.73 1.25
C PHE A 414 -17.98 -3.24 1.56
N MET A 415 -16.75 -2.79 1.78
CA MET A 415 -16.46 -1.39 2.06
C MET A 415 -16.88 -0.46 0.93
N ALA A 416 -16.50 -0.81 -0.31
CA ALA A 416 -16.83 -0.01 -1.49
C ALA A 416 -18.34 0.10 -1.69
N ILE A 417 -19.07 -1.00 -1.56
CA ILE A 417 -20.54 -1.01 -1.71
C ILE A 417 -21.20 -0.21 -0.59
N THR A 418 -20.78 -0.38 0.66
CA THR A 418 -21.35 0.34 1.81
C THR A 418 -21.15 1.85 1.67
N LEU A 419 -19.91 2.29 1.34
CA LEU A 419 -19.63 3.71 1.13
C LEU A 419 -20.33 4.26 -0.10
N PHE A 420 -20.45 3.47 -1.18
CA PHE A 420 -21.20 3.85 -2.37
C PHE A 420 -22.66 4.11 -2.05
N ILE A 421 -23.33 3.19 -1.35
CA ILE A 421 -24.74 3.33 -0.96
C ILE A 421 -24.92 4.57 -0.04
N ALA A 422 -24.05 4.73 0.96
CA ALA A 422 -24.11 5.84 1.89
C ALA A 422 -23.93 7.19 1.17
N LEU A 423 -22.95 7.30 0.29
CA LEU A 423 -22.68 8.54 -0.45
C LEU A 423 -23.76 8.82 -1.49
N ASN A 424 -24.24 7.79 -2.20
CA ASN A 424 -25.27 7.96 -3.21
C ASN A 424 -26.64 8.34 -2.62
N LYS A 425 -27.00 7.85 -1.44
CA LYS A 425 -28.19 8.32 -0.69
C LYS A 425 -28.09 9.81 -0.37
N LYS A 426 -26.91 10.31 -0.01
CA LYS A 426 -26.68 11.71 0.38
C LYS A 426 -26.57 12.65 -0.83
N VAL A 427 -25.79 12.27 -1.82
CA VAL A 427 -25.37 13.16 -2.93
C VAL A 427 -26.15 12.88 -4.22
N ARG A 428 -26.65 11.66 -4.42
CA ARG A 428 -27.33 11.19 -5.64
C ARG A 428 -26.48 11.43 -6.90
N PHE A 429 -25.19 11.03 -6.82
CA PHE A 429 -24.23 11.24 -7.90
C PHE A 429 -24.33 10.20 -9.01
N PHE A 430 -24.99 9.09 -8.76
CA PHE A 430 -25.07 7.94 -9.64
C PHE A 430 -26.52 7.63 -10.00
N SER A 431 -26.81 7.46 -11.29
CA SER A 431 -28.13 7.16 -11.83
C SER A 431 -28.18 5.74 -12.44
N LEU A 432 -29.39 5.24 -12.69
CA LEU A 432 -29.57 3.97 -13.40
C LEU A 432 -28.91 3.97 -14.81
N LYS A 433 -28.87 5.14 -15.48
CA LYS A 433 -28.18 5.27 -16.77
C LYS A 433 -26.67 5.06 -16.65
N ASP A 434 -26.09 5.47 -15.52
CA ASP A 434 -24.68 5.22 -15.25
C ASP A 434 -24.42 3.73 -14.98
N GLY A 435 -25.39 3.01 -14.40
CA GLY A 435 -25.34 1.55 -14.21
C GLY A 435 -25.13 0.76 -15.49
N VAL A 436 -25.71 1.21 -16.60
CA VAL A 436 -25.51 0.59 -17.91
C VAL A 436 -24.03 0.60 -18.34
N PHE A 437 -23.31 1.68 -18.04
CA PHE A 437 -21.87 1.76 -18.31
C PHE A 437 -21.10 0.65 -17.57
N PHE A 438 -21.43 0.37 -16.33
CA PHE A 438 -20.75 -0.68 -15.54
C PHE A 438 -20.98 -2.07 -16.11
N ILE A 439 -22.23 -2.38 -16.48
CA ILE A 439 -22.56 -3.67 -17.11
C ILE A 439 -21.76 -3.84 -18.40
N LYS A 440 -21.73 -2.80 -19.23
CA LYS A 440 -20.93 -2.81 -20.46
C LYS A 440 -19.44 -2.97 -20.18
N ALA A 441 -18.89 -2.20 -19.23
CA ALA A 441 -17.47 -2.30 -18.85
C ALA A 441 -17.11 -3.72 -18.40
N ILE A 442 -17.96 -4.37 -17.62
CA ILE A 442 -17.76 -5.76 -17.20
C ILE A 442 -17.78 -6.69 -18.41
N ILE A 443 -18.75 -6.54 -19.34
CA ILE A 443 -18.82 -7.35 -20.56
C ILE A 443 -17.54 -7.17 -21.39
N TYR A 444 -17.10 -5.92 -21.60
CA TYR A 444 -15.85 -5.64 -22.32
C TYR A 444 -14.63 -6.24 -21.60
N GLY A 445 -14.63 -6.23 -20.26
CA GLY A 445 -13.62 -6.88 -19.44
C GLY A 445 -13.60 -8.41 -19.63
N ILE A 446 -14.77 -9.06 -19.68
CA ILE A 446 -14.87 -10.49 -19.94
C ILE A 446 -14.34 -10.83 -21.34
N VAL A 447 -14.70 -10.04 -22.35
CA VAL A 447 -14.17 -10.22 -23.71
C VAL A 447 -12.65 -10.04 -23.73
N SER A 448 -12.14 -9.00 -23.07
CA SER A 448 -10.70 -8.75 -22.91
C SER A 448 -9.99 -9.95 -22.25
N LEU A 449 -10.57 -10.54 -21.19
CA LEU A 449 -10.03 -11.72 -20.50
C LEU A 449 -9.96 -12.91 -21.47
N ILE A 450 -11.05 -13.19 -22.21
CA ILE A 450 -11.12 -14.30 -23.17
C ILE A 450 -10.07 -14.13 -24.27
N VAL A 451 -9.97 -12.92 -24.84
CA VAL A 451 -8.98 -12.61 -25.89
C VAL A 451 -7.57 -12.75 -25.36
N THR A 452 -7.27 -12.18 -24.18
CA THR A 452 -5.96 -12.29 -23.54
C THR A 452 -5.56 -13.75 -23.34
N LYS A 453 -6.46 -14.56 -22.76
CA LYS A 453 -6.21 -15.99 -22.53
C LYS A 453 -6.09 -16.77 -23.83
N GLY A 454 -6.93 -16.47 -24.83
CA GLY A 454 -6.88 -17.09 -26.15
C GLY A 454 -5.56 -16.81 -26.87
N VAL A 455 -5.13 -15.56 -26.95
CA VAL A 455 -3.85 -15.18 -27.55
C VAL A 455 -2.68 -15.81 -26.78
N PHE A 456 -2.71 -15.80 -25.45
CA PHE A 456 -1.70 -16.45 -24.65
C PHE A 456 -1.60 -17.96 -24.94
N THR A 457 -2.72 -18.64 -25.10
CA THR A 457 -2.74 -20.08 -25.42
C THR A 457 -2.27 -20.36 -26.85
N LEU A 458 -2.69 -19.55 -27.83
CA LEU A 458 -2.28 -19.70 -29.24
C LEU A 458 -0.74 -19.52 -29.42
N LEU A 459 -0.14 -18.65 -28.62
CA LEU A 459 1.31 -18.42 -28.62
C LEU A 459 2.10 -19.42 -27.77
N SER A 460 1.47 -20.51 -27.28
CA SER A 460 2.16 -21.53 -26.44
C SER A 460 3.39 -22.17 -27.08
N PRO A 461 3.49 -22.39 -28.40
CA PRO A 461 4.67 -22.98 -29.01
C PRO A 461 5.95 -22.11 -28.90
N ILE A 462 5.80 -20.82 -28.57
CA ILE A 462 6.90 -19.87 -28.49
C ILE A 462 7.59 -19.91 -27.10
N ASP A 463 7.06 -20.63 -26.14
CA ASP A 463 7.48 -20.59 -24.72
C ASP A 463 8.72 -21.43 -24.41
N THR A 464 9.82 -21.21 -25.15
CA THR A 464 11.07 -21.96 -25.00
C THR A 464 12.11 -21.27 -24.09
N SER A 465 11.90 -20.00 -23.74
CA SER A 465 12.76 -19.23 -22.85
C SER A 465 12.00 -18.20 -22.03
N VAL A 466 12.61 -17.73 -20.92
CA VAL A 466 12.00 -16.67 -20.07
C VAL A 466 11.71 -15.41 -20.89
N LEU A 467 12.60 -15.02 -21.80
CA LEU A 467 12.41 -13.85 -22.66
C LEU A 467 11.18 -14.02 -23.57
N LEU A 468 11.03 -15.19 -24.20
CA LEU A 468 9.89 -15.48 -25.06
C LEU A 468 8.59 -15.55 -24.28
N LYS A 469 8.61 -16.05 -23.03
CA LYS A 469 7.46 -15.98 -22.10
C LYS A 469 7.06 -14.55 -21.80
N ILE A 470 8.02 -13.63 -21.57
CA ILE A 470 7.75 -12.20 -21.38
C ILE A 470 7.11 -11.61 -22.63
N VAL A 471 7.65 -11.88 -23.81
CA VAL A 471 7.10 -11.40 -25.09
C VAL A 471 5.68 -11.93 -25.31
N ARG A 472 5.46 -13.21 -25.12
CA ARG A 472 4.14 -13.85 -25.21
C ARG A 472 3.12 -13.20 -24.28
N THR A 473 3.49 -12.99 -23.00
CA THR A 473 2.66 -12.32 -22.01
C THR A 473 2.37 -10.89 -22.43
N GLY A 474 3.39 -10.15 -22.90
CA GLY A 474 3.26 -8.78 -23.38
C GLY A 474 2.30 -8.66 -24.58
N ILE A 475 2.45 -9.52 -25.59
CA ILE A 475 1.55 -9.54 -26.76
C ILE A 475 0.10 -9.81 -26.30
N SER A 476 -0.09 -10.76 -25.40
CA SER A 476 -1.41 -11.10 -24.88
C SER A 476 -2.04 -9.94 -24.10
N CYS A 477 -1.25 -9.21 -23.31
CA CYS A 477 -1.69 -7.99 -22.64
C CYS A 477 -2.12 -6.90 -23.63
N VAL A 478 -1.29 -6.65 -24.66
CA VAL A 478 -1.61 -5.65 -25.70
C VAL A 478 -2.90 -6.02 -26.45
N ALA A 479 -3.08 -7.28 -26.80
CA ALA A 479 -4.30 -7.75 -27.47
C ALA A 479 -5.54 -7.52 -26.58
N GLY A 480 -5.49 -7.92 -25.31
CA GLY A 480 -6.61 -7.76 -24.38
C GLY A 480 -6.97 -6.31 -24.12
N VAL A 481 -5.98 -5.46 -23.81
CA VAL A 481 -6.19 -4.01 -23.62
C VAL A 481 -6.65 -3.35 -24.91
N GLY A 482 -6.09 -3.74 -26.04
CA GLY A 482 -6.48 -3.20 -27.36
C GLY A 482 -7.94 -3.45 -27.67
N VAL A 483 -8.43 -4.68 -27.49
CA VAL A 483 -9.85 -5.01 -27.67
C VAL A 483 -10.75 -4.23 -26.72
N TYR A 484 -10.39 -4.14 -25.43
CA TYR A 484 -11.14 -3.35 -24.46
C TYR A 484 -11.16 -1.86 -24.86
N GLY A 485 -10.02 -1.31 -25.26
CA GLY A 485 -9.91 0.08 -25.72
C GLY A 485 -10.77 0.36 -26.94
N ILE A 486 -10.80 -0.55 -27.90
CA ILE A 486 -11.68 -0.46 -29.10
C ILE A 486 -13.14 -0.37 -28.67
N PHE A 487 -13.60 -1.22 -27.75
CA PHE A 487 -14.99 -1.18 -27.26
C PHE A 487 -15.29 0.16 -26.55
N ILE A 488 -14.41 0.66 -25.72
CA ILE A 488 -14.58 1.97 -25.05
C ILE A 488 -14.66 3.09 -26.11
N ILE A 489 -13.78 3.10 -27.12
CA ILE A 489 -13.76 4.13 -28.18
C ILE A 489 -15.02 4.10 -29.04
N LEU A 490 -15.51 2.92 -29.38
CA LEU A 490 -16.66 2.78 -30.25
C LEU A 490 -17.98 3.06 -29.53
N PHE A 491 -18.15 2.57 -28.30
CA PHE A 491 -19.44 2.55 -27.62
C PHE A 491 -19.57 3.57 -26.49
N GLU A 492 -18.46 4.12 -25.97
CA GLU A 492 -18.46 5.07 -24.83
C GLU A 492 -17.86 6.44 -25.21
N ARG A 493 -18.16 6.93 -26.42
CA ARG A 493 -17.67 8.23 -26.96
C ARG A 493 -17.99 9.42 -26.05
N LYS A 494 -19.06 9.34 -25.24
CA LYS A 494 -19.44 10.40 -24.29
C LYS A 494 -18.40 10.51 -23.17
N LEU A 495 -17.93 9.41 -22.63
CA LEU A 495 -16.90 9.38 -21.60
C LEU A 495 -15.60 10.03 -22.11
N ILE A 496 -15.19 9.71 -23.35
CA ILE A 496 -14.00 10.29 -23.97
C ILE A 496 -14.15 11.81 -24.18
N LYS A 497 -15.34 12.28 -24.56
CA LYS A 497 -15.61 13.71 -24.71
C LYS A 497 -15.60 14.44 -23.36
N GLU A 498 -16.11 13.83 -22.29
CA GLU A 498 -16.05 14.37 -20.94
C GLU A 498 -14.60 14.48 -20.43
N LEU A 499 -13.76 13.46 -20.72
CA LEU A 499 -12.33 13.46 -20.38
C LEU A 499 -11.52 14.55 -21.13
N LYS A 500 -11.93 14.93 -22.34
CA LYS A 500 -11.26 15.99 -23.12
C LYS A 500 -11.67 17.40 -22.72
N LYS A 501 -12.79 17.58 -21.99
CA LYS A 501 -13.31 18.89 -21.56
C LYS A 501 -12.80 19.31 -20.17
N ASN A 502 -12.30 18.39 -19.40
CA ASN A 502 -11.68 18.58 -18.07
C ASN A 502 -10.14 18.45 -18.15
#